data_686bc4553c9e7d7a8eea09055addca56
#
_entry.id   686bc4553c9e7d7a8eea09055addca56
#
_cell.length_a   1.000
_cell.length_b   1.000
_cell.length_c   1.000
_cell.angle_alpha   90.00
_cell.angle_beta   90.00
_cell.angle_gamma   90.00
#
_symmetry.space_group_name_H-M   'P 1'
#
loop_
_entity.id
_entity.type
_entity.pdbx_description
1 polymer ?
#
loop_
_entity_poly.entity_id
_entity_poly.type
_entity_poly.pdbx_seq_one_letter_code
_entity_poly.pdbx_strand_id
1 'polypeptide(L)'
;MKRESFRSRLGFLLVSAGCAIGIGNVWRFPYIAGKNGGGYFVLFYLLCLLVMGVPVLTMELAVGRASRRSAVLSYKTLEKPGQKWHIHGWFCLLGCYLLMMYYTTVSGWMVSYFGKFLTGAFHSGMSTDEVASAFGAMLSSPGEMALWAEVVVVAGFLVCSFGLQKGLERVTKVMMLCLLVLILVLAVHSLTLSGAAEGMKFYLVPSMDSIRENGFGSLVTDAMNQAFFTLSLGIAAMEIFGSYMSDEHTLPGEAVRICALDTFVALMAGTIIFPACFTFGVAPEEGPALIFQTLPPVFINMAGGRFWGALFFLFMIFASFSTVLAVFENILAICMDTFGISRRKAVLINGILIAALSLPCVFGYNIWSDFRPILGKDVLDSEDFLVSNLLLPIGSLVYLLFCVMKWGWGFDKYLAEVNKGTGIKLSPKLKPYFQWVLPILIVIILLQGLL
;
A
#
# COMPACT_ATOMS: atom_id res chain seq x y z
N MET A 1 10.62 -22.35 -17.21
CA MET A 1 11.68 -21.32 -17.17
C MET A 1 12.32 -21.33 -15.79
N LYS A 2 13.63 -21.04 -15.68
CA LYS A 2 14.28 -20.84 -14.38
C LYS A 2 13.71 -19.57 -13.76
N ARG A 3 13.23 -19.62 -12.51
CA ARG A 3 12.67 -18.46 -11.80
C ARG A 3 13.75 -17.40 -11.61
N GLU A 4 13.43 -16.13 -11.86
CA GLU A 4 14.30 -15.01 -11.51
C GLU A 4 14.49 -14.97 -9.97
N SER A 5 15.58 -14.38 -9.51
CA SER A 5 15.85 -14.19 -8.08
C SER A 5 16.38 -12.79 -7.83
N PHE A 6 16.18 -12.26 -6.64
CA PHE A 6 16.79 -11.01 -6.22
C PHE A 6 18.32 -11.11 -6.23
N ARG A 7 18.98 -10.06 -6.64
CA ARG A 7 20.45 -9.97 -6.65
C ARG A 7 21.01 -9.88 -5.22
N SER A 8 20.26 -9.26 -4.32
CA SER A 8 20.71 -9.03 -2.95
C SER A 8 19.54 -9.08 -1.97
N ARG A 9 19.83 -9.43 -0.71
CA ARG A 9 18.86 -9.35 0.39
C ARG A 9 18.30 -7.94 0.57
N LEU A 10 19.16 -6.91 0.49
CA LEU A 10 18.72 -5.52 0.56
C LEU A 10 17.75 -5.18 -0.58
N GLY A 11 17.99 -5.70 -1.79
CA GLY A 11 17.08 -5.56 -2.92
C GLY A 11 15.71 -6.16 -2.60
N PHE A 12 15.67 -7.40 -2.07
CA PHE A 12 14.43 -8.03 -1.63
C PHE A 12 13.70 -7.18 -0.58
N LEU A 13 14.39 -6.74 0.50
CA LEU A 13 13.78 -5.96 1.57
C LEU A 13 13.22 -4.63 1.08
N LEU A 14 13.97 -3.90 0.25
CA LEU A 14 13.53 -2.59 -0.25
C LEU A 14 12.40 -2.71 -1.29
N VAL A 15 12.40 -3.75 -2.12
CA VAL A 15 11.29 -3.99 -3.07
C VAL A 15 10.03 -4.40 -2.32
N SER A 16 10.13 -5.32 -1.37
CA SER A 16 8.99 -5.77 -0.56
C SER A 16 8.45 -4.65 0.34
N ALA A 17 9.35 -3.88 0.99
CA ALA A 17 8.94 -2.71 1.74
C ALA A 17 8.33 -1.63 0.83
N GLY A 18 8.88 -1.40 -0.37
CA GLY A 18 8.31 -0.48 -1.35
C GLY A 18 6.95 -0.90 -1.91
N CYS A 19 6.62 -2.19 -1.86
CA CYS A 19 5.27 -2.66 -2.15
C CYS A 19 4.28 -2.30 -1.04
N ALA A 20 4.71 -2.42 0.22
CA ALA A 20 3.91 -2.06 1.40
C ALA A 20 3.80 -0.54 1.54
N ILE A 21 4.94 0.17 1.45
CA ILE A 21 5.02 1.63 1.57
C ILE A 21 4.36 2.28 0.35
N GLY A 22 3.18 2.80 0.54
CA GLY A 22 2.39 3.41 -0.51
C GLY A 22 1.54 4.58 -0.02
N ILE A 23 0.48 4.84 -0.73
CA ILE A 23 -0.53 5.86 -0.38
C ILE A 23 -1.11 5.59 1.02
N GLY A 24 -1.20 4.32 1.40
CA GLY A 24 -1.68 3.88 2.70
C GLY A 24 -0.89 4.43 3.89
N ASN A 25 0.43 4.57 3.77
CA ASN A 25 1.30 5.09 4.83
C ASN A 25 1.32 6.61 4.88
N VAL A 26 1.31 7.25 3.70
CA VAL A 26 1.58 8.68 3.60
C VAL A 26 0.32 9.51 3.70
N TRP A 27 -0.80 8.93 3.32
CA TRP A 27 -2.10 9.58 3.28
C TRP A 27 -3.10 8.97 4.28
N ARG A 28 -3.45 7.68 4.07
CA ARG A 28 -4.51 7.02 4.85
C ARG A 28 -4.16 6.92 6.33
N PHE A 29 -2.93 6.57 6.65
CA PHE A 29 -2.50 6.43 8.04
C PHE A 29 -2.59 7.75 8.83
N PRO A 30 -2.02 8.91 8.37
CA PRO A 30 -2.18 10.17 9.08
C PRO A 30 -3.65 10.62 9.19
N TYR A 31 -4.44 10.42 8.14
CA TYR A 31 -5.87 10.73 8.15
C TYR A 31 -6.61 9.94 9.24
N ILE A 32 -6.45 8.63 9.28
CA ILE A 32 -7.12 7.78 10.27
C ILE A 32 -6.57 8.07 11.68
N ALA A 33 -5.28 8.35 11.82
CA ALA A 33 -4.69 8.78 13.08
C ALA A 33 -5.30 10.11 13.56
N GLY A 34 -5.49 11.08 12.67
CA GLY A 34 -6.17 12.34 12.95
C GLY A 34 -7.60 12.14 13.43
N LYS A 35 -8.39 11.39 12.67
CA LYS A 35 -9.79 11.04 12.99
C LYS A 35 -9.93 10.37 14.36
N ASN A 36 -8.98 9.52 14.75
CA ASN A 36 -9.02 8.77 16.00
C ASN A 36 -8.20 9.40 17.15
N GLY A 37 -7.79 10.66 17.02
CA GLY A 37 -7.09 11.39 18.09
C GLY A 37 -5.66 10.94 18.37
N GLY A 38 -4.95 10.44 17.36
CA GLY A 38 -3.51 10.22 17.37
C GLY A 38 -3.04 9.03 18.20
N GLY A 39 -2.53 9.27 19.40
CA GLY A 39 -1.67 8.34 20.15
C GLY A 39 -2.22 6.94 20.42
N TYR A 40 -3.51 6.80 20.80
CA TYR A 40 -4.10 5.47 20.98
C TYR A 40 -4.23 4.71 19.67
N PHE A 41 -4.60 5.39 18.57
CA PHE A 41 -4.64 4.75 17.26
C PHE A 41 -3.28 4.20 16.87
N VAL A 42 -2.22 4.98 17.01
CA VAL A 42 -0.84 4.54 16.72
C VAL A 42 -0.48 3.29 17.51
N LEU A 43 -0.81 3.27 18.81
CA LEU A 43 -0.52 2.13 19.69
C LEU A 43 -1.26 0.86 19.23
N PHE A 44 -2.58 0.96 18.97
CA PHE A 44 -3.39 -0.18 18.50
C PHE A 44 -2.99 -0.63 17.10
N TYR A 45 -2.65 0.30 16.19
CA TYR A 45 -2.12 -0.03 14.87
C TYR A 45 -0.84 -0.87 14.96
N LEU A 46 0.13 -0.45 15.79
CA LEU A 46 1.37 -1.21 15.99
C LEU A 46 1.12 -2.61 16.55
N LEU A 47 0.18 -2.73 17.49
CA LEU A 47 -0.22 -4.01 18.05
C LEU A 47 -0.87 -4.90 17.00
N CYS A 48 -1.82 -4.38 16.22
CA CYS A 48 -2.50 -5.12 15.15
C CYS A 48 -1.53 -5.53 14.04
N LEU A 49 -0.59 -4.65 13.66
CA LEU A 49 0.43 -4.95 12.68
C LEU A 49 1.30 -6.14 13.12
N LEU A 50 1.73 -6.16 14.39
CA LEU A 50 2.54 -7.24 14.94
C LEU A 50 1.74 -8.55 15.06
N VAL A 51 0.51 -8.46 15.57
CA VAL A 51 -0.31 -9.64 15.86
C VAL A 51 -0.93 -10.22 14.60
N MET A 52 -1.33 -9.41 13.63
CA MET A 52 -2.08 -9.83 12.44
C MET A 52 -1.26 -9.66 11.15
N GLY A 53 -0.67 -8.49 10.93
CA GLY A 53 0.05 -8.15 9.71
C GLY A 53 1.28 -9.04 9.48
N VAL A 54 2.19 -9.13 10.45
CA VAL A 54 3.41 -9.95 10.35
C VAL A 54 3.08 -11.44 10.10
N PRO A 55 2.13 -12.08 10.80
CA PRO A 55 1.72 -13.46 10.51
C PRO A 55 1.23 -13.66 9.07
N VAL A 56 0.30 -12.83 8.58
CA VAL A 56 -0.26 -12.99 7.23
C VAL A 56 0.79 -12.71 6.16
N LEU A 57 1.62 -11.67 6.34
CA LEU A 57 2.76 -11.39 5.46
C LEU A 57 3.71 -12.59 5.36
N THR A 58 3.99 -13.23 6.50
CA THR A 58 4.83 -14.43 6.55
C THR A 58 4.21 -15.59 5.76
N MET A 59 2.87 -15.72 5.75
CA MET A 59 2.16 -16.75 4.99
C MET A 59 2.24 -16.50 3.48
N GLU A 60 2.01 -15.27 3.02
CA GLU A 60 2.17 -14.95 1.60
C GLU A 60 3.59 -15.23 1.10
N LEU A 61 4.60 -14.75 1.83
CA LEU A 61 6.00 -15.03 1.52
C LEU A 61 6.29 -16.53 1.49
N ALA A 62 5.70 -17.32 2.42
CA ALA A 62 5.91 -18.76 2.51
C ALA A 62 5.33 -19.51 1.31
N VAL A 63 4.12 -19.18 0.89
CA VAL A 63 3.46 -19.78 -0.29
C VAL A 63 4.29 -19.52 -1.54
N GLY A 64 4.75 -18.27 -1.73
CA GLY A 64 5.62 -17.90 -2.84
C GLY A 64 6.96 -18.65 -2.80
N ARG A 65 7.65 -18.63 -1.66
CA ARG A 65 8.98 -19.27 -1.52
C ARG A 65 8.93 -20.79 -1.68
N ALA A 66 7.94 -21.45 -1.09
CA ALA A 66 7.80 -22.90 -1.18
C ALA A 66 7.48 -23.38 -2.61
N SER A 67 6.67 -22.62 -3.35
CA SER A 67 6.24 -22.99 -4.69
C SER A 67 7.21 -22.58 -5.79
N ARG A 68 7.95 -21.45 -5.59
CA ARG A 68 8.74 -20.78 -6.62
C ARG A 68 7.91 -20.39 -7.85
N ARG A 69 6.62 -20.09 -7.65
CA ARG A 69 5.64 -19.74 -8.69
C ARG A 69 4.86 -18.48 -8.31
N SER A 70 4.11 -17.97 -9.25
CA SER A 70 3.13 -16.90 -9.01
C SER A 70 1.79 -17.49 -8.53
N ALA A 71 0.90 -16.65 -8.00
CA ALA A 71 -0.25 -17.03 -7.20
C ALA A 71 -1.07 -18.22 -7.72
N VAL A 72 -1.46 -18.25 -9.00
CA VAL A 72 -2.27 -19.35 -9.55
C VAL A 72 -1.52 -20.67 -9.52
N LEU A 73 -0.27 -20.67 -9.93
CA LEU A 73 0.54 -21.89 -9.99
C LEU A 73 1.13 -22.29 -8.64
N SER A 74 1.30 -21.35 -7.71
CA SER A 74 1.80 -21.65 -6.37
C SER A 74 0.80 -22.50 -5.58
N TYR A 75 -0.47 -22.08 -5.57
CA TYR A 75 -1.52 -22.89 -4.96
C TYR A 75 -1.63 -24.25 -5.62
N LYS A 76 -1.63 -24.30 -6.97
CA LYS A 76 -1.68 -25.55 -7.71
C LYS A 76 -0.51 -26.50 -7.40
N THR A 77 0.67 -25.95 -7.09
CA THR A 77 1.86 -26.70 -6.73
C THR A 77 1.79 -27.27 -5.31
N LEU A 78 1.19 -26.53 -4.37
CA LEU A 78 1.19 -26.84 -2.95
C LEU A 78 -0.10 -27.52 -2.48
N GLU A 79 -1.21 -27.40 -3.22
CA GLU A 79 -2.48 -28.04 -2.88
C GLU A 79 -2.44 -29.56 -3.04
N LYS A 80 -3.31 -30.27 -2.32
CA LYS A 80 -3.45 -31.72 -2.46
C LYS A 80 -4.25 -32.05 -3.73
N PRO A 81 -4.04 -33.25 -4.31
CA PRO A 81 -4.82 -33.68 -5.47
C PRO A 81 -6.34 -33.57 -5.23
N GLY A 82 -7.06 -33.01 -6.18
CA GLY A 82 -8.51 -32.81 -6.11
C GLY A 82 -8.97 -31.55 -5.41
N GLN A 83 -8.08 -30.76 -4.81
CA GLN A 83 -8.39 -29.47 -4.22
C GLN A 83 -8.42 -28.35 -5.29
N LYS A 84 -9.05 -27.23 -4.95
CA LYS A 84 -9.25 -26.09 -5.86
C LYS A 84 -8.76 -24.77 -5.29
N TRP A 85 -7.73 -24.80 -4.44
CA TRP A 85 -7.16 -23.59 -3.85
C TRP A 85 -6.57 -22.63 -4.89
N HIS A 86 -6.11 -23.15 -6.02
CA HIS A 86 -5.59 -22.35 -7.13
C HIS A 86 -6.60 -21.31 -7.70
N ILE A 87 -7.91 -21.50 -7.43
CA ILE A 87 -8.93 -20.49 -7.78
C ILE A 87 -8.61 -19.16 -7.09
N HIS A 88 -8.09 -19.21 -5.86
CA HIS A 88 -7.70 -17.99 -5.15
C HIS A 88 -6.64 -17.17 -5.90
N GLY A 89 -5.72 -17.82 -6.63
CA GLY A 89 -4.76 -17.10 -7.46
C GLY A 89 -5.40 -16.21 -8.53
N TRP A 90 -6.56 -16.59 -9.05
CA TRP A 90 -7.33 -15.74 -9.98
C TRP A 90 -7.99 -14.56 -9.26
N PHE A 91 -8.47 -14.76 -8.02
CA PHE A 91 -8.95 -13.65 -7.18
C PHE A 91 -7.83 -12.66 -6.85
N CYS A 92 -6.61 -13.14 -6.59
CA CYS A 92 -5.44 -12.29 -6.42
C CYS A 92 -5.16 -11.45 -7.67
N LEU A 93 -5.23 -12.06 -8.86
CA LEU A 93 -5.04 -11.35 -10.12
C LEU A 93 -6.11 -10.27 -10.32
N LEU A 94 -7.39 -10.61 -10.09
CA LEU A 94 -8.49 -9.66 -10.15
C LEU A 94 -8.27 -8.50 -9.17
N GLY A 95 -7.88 -8.80 -7.94
CA GLY A 95 -7.56 -7.79 -6.91
C GLY A 95 -6.43 -6.85 -7.34
N CYS A 96 -5.38 -7.38 -7.98
CA CYS A 96 -4.30 -6.56 -8.53
C CYS A 96 -4.78 -5.61 -9.64
N TYR A 97 -5.65 -6.06 -10.53
CA TYR A 97 -6.23 -5.20 -11.57
C TYR A 97 -7.11 -4.10 -10.95
N LEU A 98 -8.05 -4.46 -10.09
CA LEU A 98 -8.92 -3.49 -9.41
C LEU A 98 -8.11 -2.46 -8.62
N LEU A 99 -7.09 -2.90 -7.89
CA LEU A 99 -6.20 -1.99 -7.19
C LEU A 99 -5.53 -1.01 -8.15
N MET A 100 -4.99 -1.48 -9.26
CA MET A 100 -4.26 -0.64 -10.20
C MET A 100 -5.16 0.31 -10.99
N MET A 101 -6.45 0.02 -11.14
CA MET A 101 -7.40 0.91 -11.83
C MET A 101 -7.49 2.28 -11.15
N TYR A 102 -7.65 2.33 -9.84
CA TYR A 102 -7.71 3.60 -9.10
C TYR A 102 -6.34 4.09 -8.62
N TYR A 103 -5.44 3.18 -8.28
CA TYR A 103 -4.14 3.53 -7.70
C TYR A 103 -3.24 4.29 -8.69
N THR A 104 -3.28 3.92 -9.98
CA THR A 104 -2.56 4.65 -11.04
C THR A 104 -3.13 6.05 -11.26
N THR A 105 -4.45 6.23 -11.13
CA THR A 105 -5.12 7.54 -11.20
C THR A 105 -4.65 8.45 -10.06
N VAL A 106 -4.70 7.97 -8.81
CA VAL A 106 -4.23 8.74 -7.64
C VAL A 106 -2.73 9.03 -7.73
N SER A 107 -1.92 8.07 -8.20
CA SER A 107 -0.49 8.32 -8.46
C SER A 107 -0.28 9.42 -9.51
N GLY A 108 -1.14 9.48 -10.53
CA GLY A 108 -1.15 10.54 -11.53
C GLY A 108 -1.41 11.93 -10.94
N TRP A 109 -2.31 12.04 -9.95
CA TRP A 109 -2.54 13.31 -9.24
C TRP A 109 -1.27 13.81 -8.54
N MET A 110 -0.50 12.92 -7.94
CA MET A 110 0.77 13.27 -7.29
C MET A 110 1.80 13.79 -8.30
N VAL A 111 1.87 13.19 -9.49
CA VAL A 111 2.75 13.65 -10.57
C VAL A 111 2.33 15.02 -11.07
N SER A 112 1.01 15.26 -11.26
CA SER A 112 0.47 16.57 -11.64
C SER A 112 0.84 17.65 -10.62
N TYR A 113 0.66 17.38 -9.32
CA TYR A 113 0.97 18.33 -8.26
C TYR A 113 2.47 18.60 -8.13
N PHE A 114 3.31 17.58 -8.26
CA PHE A 114 4.75 17.79 -8.37
C PHE A 114 5.10 18.75 -9.50
N GLY A 115 4.50 18.55 -10.67
CA GLY A 115 4.65 19.43 -11.82
C GLY A 115 4.20 20.86 -11.52
N LYS A 116 3.06 21.06 -10.86
CA LYS A 116 2.52 22.37 -10.49
C LYS A 116 3.46 23.15 -9.53
N PHE A 117 4.06 22.46 -8.54
CA PHE A 117 5.08 23.06 -7.67
C PHE A 117 6.36 23.36 -8.41
N LEU A 118 6.85 22.44 -9.25
CA LEU A 118 8.11 22.57 -9.96
C LEU A 118 8.06 23.73 -10.99
N THR A 119 6.98 23.84 -11.74
CA THR A 119 6.79 24.90 -12.76
C THR A 119 6.43 26.26 -12.15
N GLY A 120 6.01 26.29 -10.87
CA GLY A 120 5.55 27.50 -10.21
C GLY A 120 4.10 27.87 -10.51
N ALA A 121 3.30 26.93 -11.00
CA ALA A 121 1.84 27.10 -11.05
C ALA A 121 1.27 27.31 -9.63
N PHE A 122 1.86 26.66 -8.62
CA PHE A 122 1.67 27.01 -7.22
C PHE A 122 2.80 27.92 -6.75
N HIS A 123 2.46 29.14 -6.32
CA HIS A 123 3.42 30.17 -5.90
C HIS A 123 2.91 30.96 -4.69
N SER A 124 3.82 31.63 -4.00
CA SER A 124 3.48 32.49 -2.89
C SER A 124 2.56 33.63 -3.33
N GLY A 125 1.51 33.91 -2.54
CA GLY A 125 0.50 34.91 -2.85
C GLY A 125 -0.81 34.36 -3.45
N MET A 126 -0.87 33.07 -3.78
CA MET A 126 -2.15 32.41 -4.06
C MET A 126 -2.97 32.28 -2.77
N SER A 127 -4.29 32.48 -2.88
CA SER A 127 -5.20 32.18 -1.77
C SER A 127 -5.40 30.69 -1.55
N THR A 128 -5.82 30.30 -0.35
CA THR A 128 -6.18 28.93 -0.04
C THR A 128 -7.25 28.38 -0.98
N ASP A 129 -8.24 29.22 -1.32
CA ASP A 129 -9.34 28.86 -2.21
C ASP A 129 -8.88 28.61 -3.65
N GLU A 130 -7.91 29.41 -4.16
CA GLU A 130 -7.33 29.19 -5.49
C GLU A 130 -6.59 27.86 -5.57
N VAL A 131 -5.84 27.50 -4.53
CA VAL A 131 -5.11 26.22 -4.50
C VAL A 131 -6.07 25.05 -4.32
N ALA A 132 -7.06 25.18 -3.44
CA ALA A 132 -8.09 24.15 -3.25
C ALA A 132 -8.92 23.95 -4.54
N SER A 133 -9.25 25.02 -5.25
CA SER A 133 -9.99 24.96 -6.54
C SER A 133 -9.18 24.27 -7.64
N ALA A 134 -7.84 24.30 -7.58
CA ALA A 134 -6.97 23.64 -8.56
C ALA A 134 -7.15 22.09 -8.56
N PHE A 135 -7.49 21.50 -7.41
CA PHE A 135 -7.83 20.09 -7.34
C PHE A 135 -9.16 19.80 -8.04
N GLY A 136 -10.20 20.56 -7.75
CA GLY A 136 -11.49 20.44 -8.44
C GLY A 136 -11.38 20.66 -9.95
N ALA A 137 -10.58 21.63 -10.39
CA ALA A 137 -10.31 21.88 -11.80
C ALA A 137 -9.62 20.69 -12.49
N MET A 138 -8.63 20.07 -11.82
CA MET A 138 -7.97 18.86 -12.30
C MET A 138 -8.94 17.69 -12.41
N LEU A 139 -9.75 17.43 -11.38
CA LEU A 139 -10.74 16.34 -11.37
C LEU A 139 -11.81 16.53 -12.47
N SER A 140 -12.17 17.77 -12.78
CA SER A 140 -13.13 18.10 -13.84
C SER A 140 -12.55 18.03 -15.25
N SER A 141 -11.22 17.82 -15.39
CA SER A 141 -10.52 17.72 -16.67
C SER A 141 -10.19 16.27 -17.02
N PRO A 142 -11.01 15.55 -17.81
CA PRO A 142 -10.75 14.16 -18.15
C PRO A 142 -9.43 13.98 -18.89
N GLY A 143 -9.03 14.94 -19.73
CA GLY A 143 -7.77 14.89 -20.48
C GLY A 143 -6.53 15.01 -19.58
N GLU A 144 -6.52 15.92 -18.61
CA GLU A 144 -5.42 16.08 -17.64
C GLU A 144 -5.31 14.83 -16.75
N MET A 145 -6.44 14.36 -16.21
CA MET A 145 -6.45 13.17 -15.38
C MET A 145 -5.97 11.92 -16.12
N ALA A 146 -6.49 11.69 -17.34
CA ALA A 146 -6.07 10.55 -18.16
C ALA A 146 -4.58 10.64 -18.49
N LEU A 147 -4.08 11.81 -18.89
CA LEU A 147 -2.66 11.98 -19.25
C LEU A 147 -1.74 11.55 -18.09
N TRP A 148 -1.99 12.02 -16.88
CA TRP A 148 -1.13 11.72 -15.73
C TRP A 148 -1.27 10.26 -15.26
N ALA A 149 -2.48 9.68 -15.31
CA ALA A 149 -2.68 8.28 -15.02
C ALA A 149 -1.92 7.39 -16.03
N GLU A 150 -2.03 7.69 -17.33
CA GLU A 150 -1.34 6.94 -18.39
C GLU A 150 0.19 7.10 -18.32
N VAL A 151 0.70 8.26 -17.94
CA VAL A 151 2.14 8.46 -17.70
C VAL A 151 2.64 7.49 -16.63
N VAL A 152 1.89 7.30 -15.54
CA VAL A 152 2.23 6.34 -14.48
C VAL A 152 2.20 4.90 -15.00
N VAL A 153 1.15 4.53 -15.75
CA VAL A 153 1.00 3.18 -16.33
C VAL A 153 2.17 2.88 -17.28
N VAL A 154 2.44 3.76 -18.23
CA VAL A 154 3.52 3.58 -19.22
C VAL A 154 4.87 3.51 -18.53
N ALA A 155 5.17 4.43 -17.61
CA ALA A 155 6.43 4.42 -16.86
C ALA A 155 6.61 3.13 -16.06
N GLY A 156 5.56 2.65 -15.38
CA GLY A 156 5.59 1.42 -14.60
C GLY A 156 5.87 0.18 -15.45
N PHE A 157 5.13 -0.02 -16.54
CA PHE A 157 5.37 -1.14 -17.44
C PHE A 157 6.69 -1.05 -18.20
N LEU A 158 7.17 0.16 -18.51
CA LEU A 158 8.49 0.37 -19.08
C LEU A 158 9.58 -0.15 -18.12
N VAL A 159 9.53 0.21 -16.84
CA VAL A 159 10.48 -0.29 -15.83
C VAL A 159 10.38 -1.82 -15.70
N CYS A 160 9.18 -2.38 -15.58
CA CYS A 160 8.97 -3.82 -15.46
C CYS A 160 9.40 -4.60 -16.72
N SER A 161 9.45 -3.96 -17.90
CA SER A 161 9.90 -4.59 -19.15
C SER A 161 11.37 -5.04 -19.10
N PHE A 162 12.21 -4.39 -18.28
CA PHE A 162 13.63 -4.73 -18.08
C PHE A 162 13.85 -5.94 -17.15
N GLY A 163 12.79 -6.52 -16.58
CA GLY A 163 12.84 -7.69 -15.69
C GLY A 163 13.11 -7.34 -14.23
N LEU A 164 13.19 -8.38 -13.39
CA LEU A 164 13.30 -8.22 -11.95
C LEU A 164 14.56 -7.44 -11.53
N GLN A 165 15.74 -7.90 -11.93
CA GLN A 165 17.00 -7.35 -11.41
C GLN A 165 17.39 -5.99 -12.01
N LYS A 166 17.22 -5.83 -13.32
CA LYS A 166 17.62 -4.60 -14.05
C LYS A 166 16.56 -3.51 -14.00
N GLY A 167 15.28 -3.91 -13.95
CA GLY A 167 14.14 -3.01 -13.88
C GLY A 167 13.70 -2.81 -12.42
N LEU A 168 12.85 -3.70 -11.93
CA LEU A 168 12.17 -3.55 -10.64
C LEU A 168 13.16 -3.34 -9.47
N GLU A 169 14.09 -4.27 -9.24
CA GLU A 169 15.00 -4.21 -8.07
C GLU A 169 15.88 -2.97 -8.10
N ARG A 170 16.46 -2.64 -9.27
CA ARG A 170 17.37 -1.49 -9.39
C ARG A 170 16.65 -0.17 -9.18
N VAL A 171 15.51 0.02 -9.85
CA VAL A 171 14.73 1.27 -9.80
C VAL A 171 14.13 1.45 -8.41
N THR A 172 13.41 0.44 -7.89
CA THR A 172 12.80 0.52 -6.56
C THR A 172 13.84 0.73 -5.45
N LYS A 173 15.00 0.08 -5.55
CA LYS A 173 16.09 0.29 -4.57
C LYS A 173 16.54 1.74 -4.51
N VAL A 174 16.75 2.39 -5.66
CA VAL A 174 17.14 3.82 -5.70
C VAL A 174 16.01 4.69 -5.18
N MET A 175 14.77 4.46 -5.64
CA MET A 175 13.60 5.21 -5.19
C MET A 175 13.39 5.10 -3.69
N MET A 176 13.50 3.90 -3.11
CA MET A 176 13.32 3.69 -1.67
C MET A 176 14.39 4.36 -0.84
N LEU A 177 15.66 4.34 -1.28
CA LEU A 177 16.73 5.07 -0.60
C LEU A 177 16.50 6.59 -0.65
N CYS A 178 16.10 7.12 -1.81
CA CYS A 178 15.72 8.53 -1.95
C CYS A 178 14.52 8.88 -1.08
N LEU A 179 13.49 8.02 -1.05
CA LEU A 179 12.29 8.18 -0.23
C LEU A 179 12.66 8.29 1.26
N LEU A 180 13.52 7.39 1.76
CA LEU A 180 13.96 7.43 3.16
C LEU A 180 14.74 8.70 3.50
N VAL A 181 15.55 9.22 2.58
CA VAL A 181 16.22 10.51 2.76
C VAL A 181 15.23 11.67 2.74
N LEU A 182 14.31 11.69 1.76
CA LEU A 182 13.29 12.74 1.62
C LEU A 182 12.40 12.82 2.85
N ILE A 183 11.92 11.67 3.36
CA ILE A 183 11.03 11.67 4.53
C ILE A 183 11.74 12.20 5.77
N LEU A 184 13.03 11.90 5.96
CA LEU A 184 13.82 12.43 7.06
C LEU A 184 14.00 13.94 6.93
N VAL A 185 14.33 14.44 5.74
CA VAL A 185 14.49 15.89 5.48
C VAL A 185 13.18 16.63 5.74
N LEU A 186 12.06 16.11 5.22
CA LEU A 186 10.73 16.70 5.42
C LEU A 186 10.31 16.68 6.90
N ALA A 187 10.55 15.56 7.60
CA ALA A 187 10.22 15.46 9.02
C ALA A 187 11.05 16.42 9.89
N VAL A 188 12.36 16.50 9.65
CA VAL A 188 13.20 17.48 10.36
C VAL A 188 12.72 18.90 10.10
N HIS A 189 12.41 19.25 8.86
CA HIS A 189 11.84 20.55 8.56
C HIS A 189 10.51 20.80 9.27
N SER A 190 9.59 19.82 9.25
CA SER A 190 8.27 19.92 9.90
C SER A 190 8.37 20.13 11.41
N LEU A 191 9.37 19.50 12.06
CA LEU A 191 9.64 19.66 13.49
C LEU A 191 10.20 21.05 13.86
N THR A 192 10.63 21.87 12.90
CA THR A 192 11.06 23.27 13.14
C THR A 192 9.88 24.26 13.10
N LEU A 193 8.69 23.83 12.73
CA LEU A 193 7.49 24.66 12.66
C LEU A 193 6.98 25.02 14.05
N SER A 194 6.28 26.16 14.18
CA SER A 194 5.80 26.69 15.46
C SER A 194 4.81 25.78 16.19
N GLY A 195 3.94 25.08 15.45
CA GLY A 195 2.96 24.14 15.99
C GLY A 195 3.49 22.71 16.19
N ALA A 196 4.81 22.48 16.00
CA ALA A 196 5.37 21.13 16.01
C ALA A 196 5.15 20.40 17.35
N ALA A 197 5.32 21.12 18.47
CA ALA A 197 5.15 20.52 19.81
C ALA A 197 3.70 20.05 20.04
N GLU A 198 2.71 20.86 19.66
CA GLU A 198 1.29 20.50 19.78
C GLU A 198 0.90 19.37 18.84
N GLY A 199 1.32 19.44 17.57
CA GLY A 199 1.07 18.40 16.58
C GLY A 199 1.66 17.06 16.99
N MET A 200 2.90 17.04 17.48
CA MET A 200 3.54 15.81 17.98
C MET A 200 2.90 15.28 19.26
N LYS A 201 2.46 16.17 20.16
CA LYS A 201 1.71 15.78 21.35
C LYS A 201 0.39 15.11 20.97
N PHE A 202 -0.40 15.71 20.06
CA PHE A 202 -1.63 15.13 19.55
C PHE A 202 -1.38 13.75 18.92
N TYR A 203 -0.34 13.65 18.09
CA TYR A 203 -0.04 12.45 17.31
C TYR A 203 0.45 11.26 18.16
N LEU A 204 1.29 11.51 19.17
CA LEU A 204 1.99 10.43 19.89
C LEU A 204 1.51 10.24 21.34
N VAL A 205 0.89 11.25 21.94
CA VAL A 205 0.44 11.14 23.34
C VAL A 205 -1.01 10.66 23.37
N PRO A 206 -1.28 9.47 23.94
CA PRO A 206 -2.64 8.95 24.05
C PRO A 206 -3.57 9.88 24.85
N SER A 207 -4.73 10.24 24.29
CA SER A 207 -5.78 11.03 24.95
C SER A 207 -7.07 10.24 25.07
N MET A 208 -7.65 10.21 26.27
CA MET A 208 -8.95 9.55 26.52
C MET A 208 -10.12 10.29 25.88
N ASP A 209 -9.96 11.56 25.53
CA ASP A 209 -11.05 12.37 24.96
C ASP A 209 -11.47 11.82 23.60
N SER A 210 -10.49 11.45 22.76
CA SER A 210 -10.75 10.85 21.45
C SER A 210 -11.50 9.51 21.52
N ILE A 211 -11.22 8.71 22.56
CA ILE A 211 -11.95 7.44 22.78
C ILE A 211 -13.40 7.73 23.20
N ARG A 212 -13.64 8.80 23.98
CA ARG A 212 -14.98 9.18 24.40
C ARG A 212 -15.82 9.70 23.26
N GLU A 213 -15.21 10.44 22.32
CA GLU A 213 -15.90 11.01 21.14
C GLU A 213 -16.21 9.97 20.07
N ASN A 214 -15.23 9.14 19.69
CA ASN A 214 -15.31 8.23 18.56
C ASN A 214 -15.65 6.79 18.93
N GLY A 215 -15.53 6.43 20.20
CA GLY A 215 -15.76 5.08 20.72
C GLY A 215 -14.53 4.15 20.54
N PHE A 216 -14.30 3.32 21.56
CA PHE A 216 -13.16 2.37 21.58
C PHE A 216 -13.25 1.33 20.44
N GLY A 217 -14.46 0.87 20.11
CA GLY A 217 -14.68 -0.12 19.06
C GLY A 217 -14.26 0.39 17.68
N SER A 218 -14.61 1.64 17.33
CA SER A 218 -14.25 2.27 16.07
C SER A 218 -12.72 2.42 15.95
N LEU A 219 -12.06 2.89 17.00
CA LEU A 219 -10.59 3.04 17.05
C LEU A 219 -9.87 1.70 16.78
N VAL A 220 -10.28 0.63 17.46
CA VAL A 220 -9.67 -0.70 17.29
C VAL A 220 -9.89 -1.21 15.87
N THR A 221 -11.11 -1.03 15.33
CA THR A 221 -11.46 -1.43 13.96
C THR A 221 -10.62 -0.69 12.92
N ASP A 222 -10.55 0.63 13.04
CA ASP A 222 -9.75 1.46 12.14
C ASP A 222 -8.27 1.07 12.18
N ALA A 223 -7.74 0.75 13.37
CA ALA A 223 -6.36 0.28 13.53
C ALA A 223 -6.13 -1.11 12.90
N MET A 224 -7.08 -2.05 13.05
CA MET A 224 -7.03 -3.36 12.42
C MET A 224 -7.06 -3.25 10.89
N ASN A 225 -8.02 -2.47 10.36
CA ASN A 225 -8.14 -2.22 8.92
C ASN A 225 -6.86 -1.59 8.35
N GLN A 226 -6.31 -0.60 9.03
CA GLN A 226 -5.08 0.05 8.59
C GLN A 226 -3.88 -0.92 8.58
N ALA A 227 -3.76 -1.81 9.57
CA ALA A 227 -2.69 -2.80 9.63
C ALA A 227 -2.73 -3.82 8.46
N PHE A 228 -3.91 -4.15 7.95
CA PHE A 228 -4.05 -4.98 6.74
C PHE A 228 -3.80 -4.21 5.46
N PHE A 229 -4.37 -3.01 5.37
CA PHE A 229 -4.27 -2.19 4.17
C PHE A 229 -2.82 -1.79 3.87
N THR A 230 -2.07 -1.35 4.90
CA THR A 230 -0.69 -0.85 4.74
C THR A 230 0.25 -1.88 4.10
N LEU A 231 0.04 -3.17 4.36
CA LEU A 231 0.88 -4.25 3.84
C LEU A 231 0.38 -4.85 2.52
N SER A 232 -0.75 -4.37 1.98
CA SER A 232 -1.39 -4.89 0.75
C SER A 232 -1.57 -6.41 0.74
N LEU A 233 -1.97 -6.98 1.90
CA LEU A 233 -2.09 -8.44 2.09
C LEU A 233 -3.36 -9.00 1.45
N GLY A 234 -3.30 -10.25 0.98
CA GLY A 234 -4.44 -11.00 0.45
C GLY A 234 -4.54 -11.06 -1.07
N ILE A 235 -3.77 -10.27 -1.81
CA ILE A 235 -3.77 -10.23 -3.28
C ILE A 235 -2.46 -10.75 -3.91
N ALA A 236 -1.68 -11.52 -3.16
CA ALA A 236 -0.41 -12.11 -3.59
C ALA A 236 0.70 -11.10 -3.92
N ALA A 237 0.55 -9.83 -3.53
CA ALA A 237 1.57 -8.81 -3.80
C ALA A 237 2.91 -9.13 -3.12
N MET A 238 2.88 -9.76 -1.95
CA MET A 238 4.08 -10.22 -1.24
C MET A 238 4.48 -11.65 -1.62
N GLU A 239 3.54 -12.47 -2.07
CA GLU A 239 3.80 -13.85 -2.49
C GLU A 239 4.81 -13.90 -3.65
N ILE A 240 4.66 -13.00 -4.63
CA ILE A 240 5.57 -12.98 -5.78
C ILE A 240 7.02 -12.73 -5.34
N PHE A 241 7.25 -11.86 -4.36
CA PHE A 241 8.59 -11.59 -3.83
C PHE A 241 9.12 -12.77 -3.03
N GLY A 242 8.26 -13.48 -2.28
CA GLY A 242 8.61 -14.76 -1.67
C GLY A 242 9.15 -15.75 -2.71
N SER A 243 8.53 -15.81 -3.90
CA SER A 243 8.97 -16.72 -4.98
C SER A 243 10.36 -16.41 -5.55
N TYR A 244 10.86 -15.18 -5.36
CA TYR A 244 12.15 -14.71 -5.85
C TYR A 244 13.26 -14.78 -4.78
N MET A 245 12.92 -15.02 -3.49
CA MET A 245 13.92 -15.02 -2.42
C MET A 245 14.60 -16.36 -2.23
N SER A 246 15.81 -16.35 -1.66
CA SER A 246 16.57 -17.55 -1.28
C SER A 246 16.07 -18.18 0.03
N ASP A 247 16.57 -19.39 0.35
CA ASP A 247 16.26 -20.09 1.61
C ASP A 247 17.23 -19.75 2.75
N GLU A 248 18.09 -18.73 2.59
CA GLU A 248 19.15 -18.38 3.55
C GLU A 248 18.61 -17.80 4.86
N HIS A 249 17.46 -17.11 4.80
CA HIS A 249 16.86 -16.42 5.94
C HIS A 249 15.46 -16.91 6.26
N THR A 250 15.14 -16.92 7.56
CA THR A 250 13.79 -17.25 8.05
C THR A 250 12.77 -16.18 7.64
N LEU A 251 11.57 -16.59 7.25
CA LEU A 251 10.53 -15.65 6.81
C LEU A 251 9.99 -14.73 7.92
N PRO A 252 9.81 -15.18 9.18
CA PRO A 252 9.37 -14.30 10.24
C PRO A 252 10.31 -13.10 10.45
N GLY A 253 11.62 -13.34 10.36
CA GLY A 253 12.62 -12.25 10.48
C GLY A 253 12.55 -11.25 9.33
N GLU A 254 12.29 -11.71 8.11
CA GLU A 254 12.14 -10.83 6.94
C GLU A 254 10.82 -10.06 6.99
N ALA A 255 9.72 -10.71 7.39
CA ALA A 255 8.43 -10.05 7.56
C ALA A 255 8.49 -8.93 8.60
N VAL A 256 9.14 -9.16 9.75
CA VAL A 256 9.33 -8.12 10.77
C VAL A 256 10.12 -6.93 10.20
N ARG A 257 11.17 -7.17 9.40
CA ARG A 257 11.95 -6.07 8.79
C ARG A 257 11.15 -5.27 7.76
N ILE A 258 10.34 -5.94 6.95
CA ILE A 258 9.43 -5.26 5.99
C ILE A 258 8.43 -4.41 6.77
N CYS A 259 7.76 -4.98 7.78
CA CYS A 259 6.83 -4.24 8.63
C CYS A 259 7.49 -3.08 9.37
N ALA A 260 8.73 -3.24 9.84
CA ALA A 260 9.46 -2.16 10.52
C ALA A 260 9.76 -0.98 9.59
N LEU A 261 10.15 -1.24 8.31
CA LEU A 261 10.34 -0.20 7.32
C LEU A 261 9.03 0.49 6.94
N ASP A 262 7.96 -0.27 6.75
CA ASP A 262 6.62 0.22 6.48
C ASP A 262 6.12 1.14 7.60
N THR A 263 6.19 0.66 8.83
CA THR A 263 5.82 1.41 10.05
C THR A 263 6.66 2.67 10.21
N PHE A 264 7.96 2.59 9.97
CA PHE A 264 8.84 3.75 10.04
C PHE A 264 8.36 4.87 9.10
N VAL A 265 8.02 4.54 7.85
CA VAL A 265 7.52 5.52 6.89
C VAL A 265 6.15 6.06 7.31
N ALA A 266 5.23 5.22 7.78
CA ALA A 266 3.93 5.66 8.27
C ALA A 266 4.05 6.65 9.45
N LEU A 267 4.91 6.33 10.44
CA LEU A 267 5.15 7.20 11.59
C LEU A 267 5.82 8.52 11.20
N MET A 268 6.78 8.47 10.28
CA MET A 268 7.44 9.68 9.78
C MET A 268 6.49 10.55 8.95
N ALA A 269 5.56 9.97 8.19
CA ALA A 269 4.53 10.72 7.47
C ALA A 269 3.63 11.51 8.45
N GLY A 270 3.22 10.90 9.56
CA GLY A 270 2.53 11.62 10.64
C GLY A 270 3.38 12.75 11.23
N THR A 271 4.69 12.52 11.43
CA THR A 271 5.63 13.55 11.91
C THR A 271 5.77 14.74 10.93
N ILE A 272 5.52 14.53 9.65
CA ILE A 272 5.47 15.62 8.65
C ILE A 272 4.14 16.37 8.72
N ILE A 273 3.04 15.63 8.76
CA ILE A 273 1.69 16.18 8.55
C ILE A 273 1.16 16.88 9.80
N PHE A 274 1.23 16.25 10.99
CA PHE A 274 0.63 16.83 12.21
C PHE A 274 1.25 18.17 12.64
N PRO A 275 2.58 18.35 12.68
CA PRO A 275 3.16 19.66 12.96
C PRO A 275 2.72 20.73 11.95
N ALA A 276 2.61 20.38 10.67
CA ALA A 276 2.14 21.30 9.66
C ALA A 276 0.66 21.68 9.87
N CYS A 277 -0.22 20.72 10.13
CA CYS A 277 -1.63 20.97 10.43
C CYS A 277 -1.80 21.91 11.62
N PHE A 278 -1.13 21.67 12.73
CA PHE A 278 -1.22 22.49 13.95
C PHE A 278 -0.58 23.87 13.79
N THR A 279 0.45 24.02 12.95
CA THR A 279 1.07 25.32 12.67
C THR A 279 0.14 26.23 11.89
N PHE A 280 -0.61 25.67 10.94
CA PHE A 280 -1.44 26.44 10.02
C PHE A 280 -2.95 26.36 10.32
N GLY A 281 -3.33 25.74 11.45
CA GLY A 281 -4.72 25.66 11.90
C GLY A 281 -5.63 24.78 11.02
N VAL A 282 -5.05 23.72 10.44
CA VAL A 282 -5.75 22.80 9.54
C VAL A 282 -6.19 21.55 10.31
N ALA A 283 -7.42 21.09 10.08
CA ALA A 283 -7.93 19.86 10.67
C ALA A 283 -7.26 18.62 10.03
N PRO A 284 -6.66 17.73 10.82
CA PRO A 284 -5.93 16.56 10.29
C PRO A 284 -6.85 15.43 9.78
N GLU A 285 -8.16 15.58 9.87
CA GLU A 285 -9.19 14.56 9.58
C GLU A 285 -9.87 14.74 8.21
N GLU A 286 -9.31 15.55 7.29
CA GLU A 286 -9.96 15.91 6.02
C GLU A 286 -9.78 14.91 4.86
N GLY A 287 -9.28 13.69 5.12
CA GLY A 287 -9.18 12.63 4.10
C GLY A 287 -8.30 12.99 2.89
N PRO A 288 -8.73 12.66 1.64
CA PRO A 288 -8.00 13.01 0.42
C PRO A 288 -7.77 14.51 0.26
N ALA A 289 -8.73 15.32 0.72
CA ALA A 289 -8.64 16.76 0.69
C ALA A 289 -7.40 17.29 1.43
N LEU A 290 -6.99 16.63 2.50
CA LEU A 290 -5.80 17.01 3.28
C LEU A 290 -4.55 17.16 2.39
N ILE A 291 -4.27 16.21 1.52
CA ILE A 291 -3.04 16.21 0.71
C ILE A 291 -3.13 17.14 -0.49
N PHE A 292 -4.29 17.22 -1.14
CA PHE A 292 -4.41 17.95 -2.41
C PHE A 292 -5.05 19.33 -2.28
N GLN A 293 -5.81 19.58 -1.22
CA GLN A 293 -6.47 20.86 -0.99
C GLN A 293 -5.89 21.63 0.18
N THR A 294 -5.50 20.95 1.25
CA THR A 294 -5.14 21.57 2.52
C THR A 294 -3.64 21.77 2.69
N LEU A 295 -2.81 20.77 2.38
CA LEU A 295 -1.34 20.88 2.50
C LEU A 295 -0.70 21.81 1.44
N PRO A 296 -1.13 21.85 0.17
CA PRO A 296 -0.53 22.75 -0.81
C PRO A 296 -0.58 24.23 -0.40
N PRO A 297 -1.70 24.80 0.10
CA PRO A 297 -1.72 26.15 0.69
C PRO A 297 -0.72 26.32 1.85
N VAL A 298 -0.56 25.31 2.69
CA VAL A 298 0.44 25.31 3.76
C VAL A 298 1.84 25.50 3.19
N PHE A 299 2.21 24.72 2.18
CA PHE A 299 3.53 24.83 1.56
C PHE A 299 3.74 26.21 0.91
N ILE A 300 2.81 26.75 0.13
CA ILE A 300 3.02 28.02 -0.55
C ILE A 300 3.18 29.22 0.41
N ASN A 301 2.65 29.11 1.63
CA ASN A 301 2.78 30.13 2.67
C ASN A 301 4.09 30.02 3.49
N MET A 302 4.86 28.94 3.28
CA MET A 302 6.15 28.76 3.94
C MET A 302 7.29 29.40 3.16
N ALA A 303 8.36 29.80 3.86
CA ALA A 303 9.60 30.22 3.20
C ALA A 303 10.17 29.07 2.33
N GLY A 304 10.34 29.32 1.03
CA GLY A 304 10.77 28.27 0.08
C GLY A 304 9.69 27.23 -0.22
N GLY A 305 8.42 27.56 -0.07
CA GLY A 305 7.30 26.61 -0.15
C GLY A 305 7.19 25.83 -1.46
N ARG A 306 7.56 26.45 -2.61
CA ARG A 306 7.67 25.70 -3.88
C ARG A 306 8.62 24.51 -3.80
N PHE A 307 9.77 24.71 -3.17
CA PHE A 307 10.76 23.65 -2.98
C PHE A 307 10.23 22.56 -2.04
N TRP A 308 9.67 22.93 -0.90
CA TRP A 308 9.14 21.98 0.07
C TRP A 308 7.92 21.20 -0.46
N GLY A 309 7.01 21.88 -1.16
CA GLY A 309 5.89 21.22 -1.83
C GLY A 309 6.34 20.26 -2.93
N ALA A 310 7.31 20.67 -3.76
CA ALA A 310 7.88 19.77 -4.77
C ALA A 310 8.55 18.54 -4.13
N LEU A 311 9.34 18.71 -3.05
CA LEU A 311 9.94 17.58 -2.33
C LEU A 311 8.90 16.65 -1.71
N PHE A 312 7.82 17.20 -1.15
CA PHE A 312 6.73 16.41 -0.58
C PHE A 312 6.04 15.57 -1.66
N PHE A 313 5.66 16.17 -2.78
CA PHE A 313 5.03 15.39 -3.86
C PHE A 313 6.00 14.44 -4.55
N LEU A 314 7.29 14.74 -4.62
CA LEU A 314 8.30 13.78 -5.08
C LEU A 314 8.38 12.56 -4.14
N PHE A 315 8.36 12.78 -2.83
CA PHE A 315 8.27 11.72 -1.83
C PHE A 315 7.00 10.86 -2.04
N MET A 316 5.84 11.50 -2.24
CA MET A 316 4.57 10.83 -2.52
C MET A 316 4.62 9.99 -3.80
N ILE A 317 5.25 10.51 -4.87
CA ILE A 317 5.46 9.78 -6.13
C ILE A 317 6.30 8.54 -5.87
N PHE A 318 7.40 8.63 -5.14
CA PHE A 318 8.24 7.46 -4.86
C PHE A 318 7.50 6.41 -4.03
N ALA A 319 6.72 6.82 -3.05
CA ALA A 319 5.90 5.92 -2.26
C ALA A 319 4.84 5.21 -3.12
N SER A 320 4.06 5.96 -3.91
CA SER A 320 3.00 5.36 -4.74
C SER A 320 3.57 4.51 -5.89
N PHE A 321 4.59 5.00 -6.57
CA PHE A 321 5.15 4.32 -7.75
C PHE A 321 5.88 3.03 -7.39
N SER A 322 6.47 2.90 -6.21
CA SER A 322 7.07 1.64 -5.74
C SER A 322 6.03 0.53 -5.60
N THR A 323 4.83 0.84 -5.10
CA THR A 323 3.69 -0.08 -5.05
C THR A 323 3.19 -0.43 -6.46
N VAL A 324 3.05 0.56 -7.35
CA VAL A 324 2.67 0.32 -8.77
C VAL A 324 3.61 -0.69 -9.43
N LEU A 325 4.92 -0.49 -9.31
CA LEU A 325 5.93 -1.39 -9.86
C LEU A 325 5.81 -2.81 -9.30
N ALA A 326 5.58 -2.94 -8.01
CA ALA A 326 5.43 -4.20 -7.31
C ALA A 326 4.21 -5.00 -7.79
N VAL A 327 3.05 -4.33 -7.88
CA VAL A 327 1.80 -4.97 -8.31
C VAL A 327 1.84 -5.27 -9.82
N PHE A 328 2.43 -4.41 -10.64
CA PHE A 328 2.64 -4.71 -12.06
C PHE A 328 3.52 -5.95 -12.26
N GLU A 329 4.60 -6.11 -11.51
CA GLU A 329 5.42 -7.32 -11.57
C GLU A 329 4.62 -8.56 -11.16
N ASN A 330 3.75 -8.47 -10.14
CA ASN A 330 2.87 -9.57 -9.75
C ASN A 330 1.93 -9.97 -10.89
N ILE A 331 1.24 -9.01 -11.52
CA ILE A 331 0.38 -9.24 -12.68
C ILE A 331 1.17 -9.91 -13.82
N LEU A 332 2.34 -9.36 -14.16
CA LEU A 332 3.18 -9.90 -15.23
C LEU A 332 3.63 -11.33 -14.93
N ALA A 333 4.04 -11.60 -13.69
CA ALA A 333 4.49 -12.92 -13.28
C ALA A 333 3.35 -13.96 -13.33
N ILE A 334 2.14 -13.58 -12.88
CA ILE A 334 0.96 -14.46 -12.98
C ILE A 334 0.65 -14.76 -14.46
N CYS A 335 0.64 -13.74 -15.31
CA CYS A 335 0.36 -13.91 -16.74
C CYS A 335 1.44 -14.75 -17.44
N MET A 336 2.72 -14.50 -17.17
CA MET A 336 3.82 -15.28 -17.76
C MET A 336 3.80 -16.74 -17.32
N ASP A 337 3.61 -16.99 -16.02
CA ASP A 337 3.60 -18.34 -15.46
C ASP A 337 2.39 -19.15 -15.94
N THR A 338 1.19 -18.52 -15.97
CA THR A 338 -0.07 -19.20 -16.25
C THR A 338 -0.27 -19.45 -17.75
N PHE A 339 0.05 -18.45 -18.58
CA PHE A 339 -0.19 -18.53 -20.03
C PHE A 339 1.08 -18.86 -20.84
N GLY A 340 2.25 -18.98 -20.22
CA GLY A 340 3.50 -19.29 -20.89
C GLY A 340 3.98 -18.21 -21.87
N ILE A 341 3.51 -16.98 -21.73
CA ILE A 341 3.86 -15.86 -22.62
C ILE A 341 5.18 -15.19 -22.21
N SER A 342 5.87 -14.59 -23.20
CA SER A 342 7.09 -13.84 -22.90
C SER A 342 6.80 -12.54 -22.15
N ARG A 343 7.78 -12.03 -21.37
CA ARG A 343 7.66 -10.75 -20.63
C ARG A 343 7.24 -9.59 -21.54
N ARG A 344 7.79 -9.49 -22.75
CA ARG A 344 7.42 -8.43 -23.70
C ARG A 344 5.93 -8.47 -24.07
N LYS A 345 5.41 -9.67 -24.36
CA LYS A 345 3.96 -9.85 -24.65
C LYS A 345 3.12 -9.54 -23.41
N ALA A 346 3.52 -10.01 -22.23
CA ALA A 346 2.83 -9.73 -20.98
C ALA A 346 2.77 -8.22 -20.69
N VAL A 347 3.89 -7.50 -20.83
CA VAL A 347 3.97 -6.03 -20.66
C VAL A 347 3.02 -5.32 -21.63
N LEU A 348 3.02 -5.68 -22.92
CA LEU A 348 2.16 -5.02 -23.89
C LEU A 348 0.68 -5.26 -23.59
N ILE A 349 0.28 -6.52 -23.37
CA ILE A 349 -1.11 -6.88 -23.11
C ILE A 349 -1.61 -6.20 -21.81
N ASN A 350 -0.87 -6.33 -20.73
CA ASN A 350 -1.29 -5.80 -19.43
C ASN A 350 -1.18 -4.28 -19.39
N GLY A 351 -0.21 -3.67 -20.09
CA GLY A 351 -0.10 -2.22 -20.23
C GLY A 351 -1.34 -1.62 -20.92
N ILE A 352 -1.75 -2.17 -22.06
CA ILE A 352 -2.98 -1.72 -22.74
C ILE A 352 -4.22 -1.98 -21.86
N LEU A 353 -4.27 -3.13 -21.18
CA LEU A 353 -5.42 -3.50 -20.36
C LEU A 353 -5.56 -2.59 -19.15
N ILE A 354 -4.48 -2.31 -18.41
CA ILE A 354 -4.52 -1.39 -17.26
C ILE A 354 -4.83 0.04 -17.71
N ALA A 355 -4.21 0.50 -18.81
CA ALA A 355 -4.52 1.80 -19.40
C ALA A 355 -6.02 1.97 -19.67
N ALA A 356 -6.63 0.99 -20.33
CA ALA A 356 -8.08 1.02 -20.62
C ALA A 356 -8.93 0.91 -19.34
N LEU A 357 -8.53 0.06 -18.38
CA LEU A 357 -9.28 -0.20 -17.14
C LEU A 357 -9.17 0.93 -16.10
N SER A 358 -8.15 1.79 -16.18
CA SER A 358 -8.04 2.98 -15.32
C SER A 358 -8.95 4.14 -15.74
N LEU A 359 -9.38 4.17 -17.01
CA LEU A 359 -10.25 5.25 -17.53
C LEU A 359 -11.61 5.37 -16.81
N PRO A 360 -12.31 4.30 -16.42
CA PRO A 360 -13.52 4.42 -15.59
C PRO A 360 -13.32 5.23 -14.32
N CYS A 361 -12.21 5.02 -13.60
CA CYS A 361 -11.86 5.80 -12.42
C CYS A 361 -11.65 7.28 -12.76
N VAL A 362 -10.92 7.58 -13.86
CA VAL A 362 -10.74 8.95 -14.37
C VAL A 362 -12.09 9.60 -14.69
N PHE A 363 -12.95 8.90 -15.40
CA PHE A 363 -14.24 9.44 -15.85
C PHE A 363 -15.26 9.57 -14.70
N GLY A 364 -15.10 8.84 -13.62
CA GLY A 364 -15.95 8.91 -12.43
C GLY A 364 -15.98 10.28 -11.76
N TYR A 365 -14.99 11.15 -12.00
CA TYR A 365 -14.93 12.51 -11.47
C TYR A 365 -15.48 13.58 -12.41
N ASN A 366 -15.74 13.25 -13.67
CA ASN A 366 -16.16 14.20 -14.70
C ASN A 366 -17.29 13.68 -15.57
N ILE A 367 -17.00 12.89 -16.62
CA ILE A 367 -17.99 12.44 -17.61
C ILE A 367 -19.04 11.52 -16.96
N TRP A 368 -18.64 10.72 -15.95
CA TRP A 368 -19.51 9.78 -15.23
C TRP A 368 -19.71 10.18 -13.76
N SER A 369 -19.65 11.47 -13.45
CA SER A 369 -19.77 12.00 -12.07
C SER A 369 -21.03 11.54 -11.33
N ASP A 370 -22.12 11.25 -12.04
CA ASP A 370 -23.39 10.78 -11.48
C ASP A 370 -23.45 9.25 -11.34
N PHE A 371 -22.49 8.51 -11.92
CA PHE A 371 -22.47 7.07 -11.86
C PHE A 371 -21.93 6.60 -10.50
N ARG A 372 -22.77 5.92 -9.74
CA ARG A 372 -22.52 5.43 -8.39
C ARG A 372 -22.69 3.91 -8.33
N PRO A 373 -21.66 3.12 -8.75
CA PRO A 373 -21.81 1.67 -8.94
C PRO A 373 -22.07 0.87 -7.67
N ILE A 374 -21.49 1.25 -6.52
CA ILE A 374 -21.59 0.49 -5.27
C ILE A 374 -21.97 1.41 -4.12
N LEU A 375 -23.05 1.12 -3.42
CA LEU A 375 -23.48 1.80 -2.18
C LEU A 375 -23.49 3.35 -2.26
N GLY A 376 -23.79 3.90 -3.44
CA GLY A 376 -23.80 5.35 -3.66
C GLY A 376 -22.42 6.01 -3.76
N LYS A 377 -21.34 5.21 -3.76
CA LYS A 377 -19.95 5.65 -3.89
C LYS A 377 -19.61 5.94 -5.36
N ASP A 378 -18.67 6.85 -5.60
CA ASP A 378 -18.13 7.06 -6.94
C ASP A 378 -17.31 5.84 -7.43
N VAL A 379 -16.74 5.92 -8.63
CA VAL A 379 -16.02 4.80 -9.22
C VAL A 379 -14.78 4.45 -8.41
N LEU A 380 -13.96 5.45 -8.02
CA LEU A 380 -12.75 5.23 -7.23
C LEU A 380 -13.07 4.60 -5.87
N ASP A 381 -14.01 5.20 -5.14
CA ASP A 381 -14.41 4.68 -3.83
C ASP A 381 -15.05 3.30 -3.91
N SER A 382 -15.71 2.98 -5.03
CA SER A 382 -16.27 1.64 -5.29
C SER A 382 -15.19 0.59 -5.55
N GLU A 383 -14.17 0.94 -6.34
CA GLU A 383 -13.01 0.09 -6.61
C GLU A 383 -12.19 -0.13 -5.32
N ASP A 384 -11.92 0.93 -4.54
CA ASP A 384 -11.24 0.82 -3.25
C ASP A 384 -12.05 -0.01 -2.25
N PHE A 385 -13.38 0.16 -2.19
CA PHE A 385 -14.24 -0.66 -1.34
C PHE A 385 -14.13 -2.15 -1.65
N LEU A 386 -14.16 -2.53 -2.94
CA LEU A 386 -14.00 -3.93 -3.35
C LEU A 386 -12.64 -4.48 -2.96
N VAL A 387 -11.58 -3.71 -3.13
CA VAL A 387 -10.22 -4.14 -2.78
C VAL A 387 -10.04 -4.18 -1.28
N SER A 388 -10.23 -3.04 -0.60
CA SER A 388 -9.86 -2.85 0.80
C SER A 388 -10.77 -3.58 1.78
N ASN A 389 -12.09 -3.60 1.51
CA ASN A 389 -13.06 -4.16 2.44
C ASN A 389 -13.40 -5.64 2.15
N LEU A 390 -13.17 -6.11 0.92
CA LEU A 390 -13.50 -7.48 0.52
C LEU A 390 -12.27 -8.31 0.15
N LEU A 391 -11.54 -7.92 -0.90
CA LEU A 391 -10.51 -8.78 -1.49
C LEU A 391 -9.31 -8.96 -0.56
N LEU A 392 -8.82 -7.90 0.09
CA LEU A 392 -7.69 -8.00 1.02
C LEU A 392 -8.02 -8.87 2.25
N PRO A 393 -9.14 -8.66 2.98
CA PRO A 393 -9.48 -9.52 4.12
C PRO A 393 -9.81 -10.95 3.73
N ILE A 394 -10.61 -11.17 2.67
CA ILE A 394 -10.95 -12.52 2.18
C ILE A 394 -9.68 -13.25 1.73
N GLY A 395 -8.83 -12.58 0.95
CA GLY A 395 -7.59 -13.17 0.49
C GLY A 395 -6.65 -13.55 1.64
N SER A 396 -6.51 -12.67 2.62
CA SER A 396 -5.72 -12.93 3.84
C SER A 396 -6.27 -14.13 4.62
N LEU A 397 -7.59 -14.25 4.73
CA LEU A 397 -8.24 -15.41 5.34
C LEU A 397 -7.95 -16.70 4.57
N VAL A 398 -7.98 -16.65 3.23
CA VAL A 398 -7.65 -17.81 2.38
C VAL A 398 -6.20 -18.24 2.57
N TYR A 399 -5.22 -17.30 2.58
CA TYR A 399 -3.83 -17.61 2.88
C TYR A 399 -3.68 -18.28 4.24
N LEU A 400 -4.35 -17.75 5.26
CA LEU A 400 -4.32 -18.29 6.61
C LEU A 400 -4.86 -19.72 6.64
N LEU A 401 -6.07 -19.94 6.12
CA LEU A 401 -6.70 -21.26 6.09
C LEU A 401 -5.88 -22.27 5.28
N PHE A 402 -5.34 -21.86 4.15
CA PHE A 402 -4.48 -22.70 3.32
C PHE A 402 -3.21 -23.14 4.06
N CYS A 403 -2.52 -22.20 4.70
CA CYS A 403 -1.26 -22.48 5.40
C CYS A 403 -1.44 -23.31 6.68
N VAL A 404 -2.60 -23.19 7.36
CA VAL A 404 -2.73 -23.68 8.74
C VAL A 404 -3.64 -24.90 8.86
N MET A 405 -4.66 -25.02 8.02
CA MET A 405 -5.66 -26.09 8.15
C MET A 405 -5.18 -27.40 7.51
N LYS A 406 -5.61 -28.54 8.09
CA LYS A 406 -5.25 -29.89 7.60
C LYS A 406 -5.74 -30.16 6.17
N TRP A 407 -6.80 -29.51 5.75
CA TRP A 407 -7.38 -29.58 4.40
C TRP A 407 -6.78 -28.56 3.41
N GLY A 408 -5.79 -27.77 3.81
CA GLY A 408 -4.93 -26.95 2.97
C GLY A 408 -3.53 -27.57 2.83
N TRP A 409 -2.52 -26.69 2.72
CA TRP A 409 -1.10 -27.07 2.73
C TRP A 409 -0.69 -27.64 4.08
N GLY A 410 -1.17 -27.05 5.18
CA GLY A 410 -1.07 -27.53 6.54
C GLY A 410 0.05 -26.91 7.35
N PHE A 411 -0.23 -26.71 8.66
CA PHE A 411 0.65 -25.96 9.57
C PHE A 411 2.07 -26.52 9.67
N ASP A 412 2.23 -27.83 9.65
CA ASP A 412 3.56 -28.45 9.83
C ASP A 412 4.48 -28.19 8.62
N LYS A 413 3.92 -28.23 7.39
CA LYS A 413 4.64 -27.87 6.17
C LYS A 413 4.94 -26.37 6.13
N TYR A 414 3.96 -25.55 6.49
CA TYR A 414 4.14 -24.10 6.64
C TYR A 414 5.24 -23.76 7.64
N LEU A 415 5.20 -24.37 8.84
CA LEU A 415 6.20 -24.16 9.89
C LEU A 415 7.62 -24.56 9.45
N ALA A 416 7.73 -25.68 8.76
CA ALA A 416 9.01 -26.14 8.21
C ALA A 416 9.56 -25.14 7.17
N GLU A 417 8.70 -24.60 6.31
CA GLU A 417 9.09 -23.60 5.31
C GLU A 417 9.54 -22.29 5.92
N VAL A 418 8.74 -21.69 6.80
CA VAL A 418 9.04 -20.36 7.37
C VAL A 418 10.32 -20.36 8.21
N ASN A 419 10.67 -21.49 8.80
CA ASN A 419 11.84 -21.67 9.65
C ASN A 419 13.12 -22.09 8.90
N LYS A 420 13.07 -22.24 7.58
CA LYS A 420 14.27 -22.48 6.77
C LYS A 420 15.22 -21.29 6.85
N GLY A 421 16.51 -21.58 6.96
CA GLY A 421 17.58 -20.57 7.04
C GLY A 421 17.85 -20.07 8.46
N THR A 422 18.57 -18.94 8.51
CA THR A 422 19.02 -18.31 9.76
C THR A 422 18.14 -17.12 10.13
N GLY A 423 17.82 -16.97 11.42
CA GLY A 423 17.04 -15.81 11.92
C GLY A 423 15.98 -16.20 12.94
N ILE A 424 14.97 -15.33 13.11
CA ILE A 424 13.85 -15.51 14.04
C ILE A 424 13.01 -16.70 13.57
N LYS A 425 12.80 -17.67 14.43
CA LYS A 425 12.00 -18.87 14.13
C LYS A 425 10.60 -18.76 14.74
N LEU A 426 9.61 -19.19 13.96
CA LEU A 426 8.24 -19.32 14.43
C LEU A 426 8.13 -20.54 15.37
N SER A 427 7.53 -20.33 16.55
CA SER A 427 7.32 -21.42 17.51
C SER A 427 6.12 -22.29 17.14
N PRO A 428 6.23 -23.63 17.21
CA PRO A 428 5.09 -24.53 17.01
C PRO A 428 3.97 -24.32 18.04
N LYS A 429 4.26 -23.72 19.19
CA LYS A 429 3.27 -23.38 20.23
C LYS A 429 2.23 -22.34 19.78
N LEU A 430 2.53 -21.58 18.71
CA LEU A 430 1.61 -20.61 18.14
C LEU A 430 0.53 -21.24 17.25
N LYS A 431 0.55 -22.56 17.03
CA LYS A 431 -0.47 -23.25 16.22
C LYS A 431 -1.92 -22.93 16.61
N PRO A 432 -2.32 -22.96 17.90
CA PRO A 432 -3.70 -22.61 18.29
C PRO A 432 -4.08 -21.15 17.96
N TYR A 433 -3.12 -20.22 18.11
CA TYR A 433 -3.33 -18.83 17.73
C TYR A 433 -3.67 -18.70 16.22
N PHE A 434 -2.87 -19.35 15.37
CA PHE A 434 -3.09 -19.32 13.91
C PHE A 434 -4.36 -20.05 13.49
N GLN A 435 -4.77 -21.08 14.22
CA GLN A 435 -5.95 -21.89 13.86
C GLN A 435 -7.26 -21.27 14.31
N TRP A 436 -7.28 -20.53 15.42
CA TRP A 436 -8.52 -20.06 16.04
C TRP A 436 -8.58 -18.55 16.21
N VAL A 437 -7.54 -17.92 16.76
CA VAL A 437 -7.61 -16.49 17.09
C VAL A 437 -7.49 -15.63 15.84
N LEU A 438 -6.46 -15.85 15.03
CA LEU A 438 -6.20 -15.03 13.85
C LEU A 438 -7.33 -15.11 12.80
N PRO A 439 -7.96 -16.27 12.49
CA PRO A 439 -9.12 -16.29 11.60
C PRO A 439 -10.30 -15.48 12.12
N ILE A 440 -10.58 -15.54 13.44
CA ILE A 440 -11.65 -14.75 14.05
C ILE A 440 -11.39 -13.25 13.88
N LEU A 441 -10.16 -12.80 14.14
CA LEU A 441 -9.78 -11.40 13.96
C LEU A 441 -9.98 -10.93 12.51
N ILE A 442 -9.57 -11.74 11.52
CA ILE A 442 -9.74 -11.40 10.10
C ILE A 442 -11.24 -11.37 9.71
N VAL A 443 -12.03 -12.31 10.22
CA VAL A 443 -13.49 -12.31 9.98
C VAL A 443 -14.15 -11.08 10.60
N ILE A 444 -13.70 -10.63 11.78
CA ILE A 444 -14.20 -9.38 12.38
C ILE A 444 -13.94 -8.20 11.45
N ILE A 445 -12.72 -8.07 10.91
CA ILE A 445 -12.37 -7.01 9.95
C ILE A 445 -13.29 -7.07 8.72
N LEU A 446 -13.47 -8.27 8.16
CA LEU A 446 -14.32 -8.47 6.98
C LEU A 446 -15.78 -8.04 7.24
N LEU A 447 -16.33 -8.44 8.37
CA LEU A 447 -17.72 -8.08 8.74
C LEU A 447 -17.88 -6.58 8.98
N GLN A 448 -16.90 -5.94 9.63
CA GLN A 448 -16.92 -4.50 9.88
C GLN A 448 -16.73 -3.68 8.60
N GLY A 449 -15.97 -4.20 7.62
CA GLY A 449 -15.82 -3.57 6.32
C GLY A 449 -17.10 -3.62 5.46
N LEU A 450 -18.08 -4.47 5.83
CA LEU A 450 -19.36 -4.63 5.14
C LEU A 450 -20.51 -3.84 5.80
N LEU A 451 -20.36 -3.45 7.06
CA LEU A 451 -21.35 -2.68 7.85
C LEU A 451 -21.06 -1.17 7.72
#